data_2ffb0ff1655fbb34bf789499d7ddf698
#
_entry.id   2ffb0ff1655fbb34bf789499d7ddf698
#
_cell.length_a   1.000
_cell.length_b   1.000
_cell.length_c   1.000
_cell.angle_alpha   90.00
_cell.angle_beta   90.00
_cell.angle_gamma   90.00
#
_symmetry.space_group_name_H-M   'P 1'
#
loop_
_entity.id
_entity.type
_entity.pdbx_description
1 polymer ?
#
loop_
_entity_poly.entity_id
_entity_poly.type
_entity_poly.pdbx_seq_one_letter_code
_entity_poly.pdbx_strand_id
1 'polypeptide(L)'
;MRYFAEKLGYGDEVDFWGMVGLLHDIDFEMWPEEHCVKAVPLLQEAGVEERMIHAIVSHGYGLTPTAAEPDHEMEKVLFACDELTGLIGAAALMRPSKSVQDMEVKSVKKKFKDKKFAAGCSRDVIRQGAEMLGWELDKLFEETILAMRTCEK
;
A
#
# COMPACT_ATOMS: atom_id res chain seq x y z
N MET A 1 -0.44 -3.24 6.73
CA MET A 1 -1.49 -4.26 6.53
C MET A 1 -2.08 -4.78 7.84
N ARG A 2 -1.30 -5.22 8.83
CA ARG A 2 -1.81 -5.72 10.13
C ARG A 2 -2.78 -4.76 10.83
N TYR A 3 -2.43 -3.47 10.90
CA TYR A 3 -3.30 -2.42 11.46
C TYR A 3 -4.69 -2.42 10.79
N PHE A 4 -4.72 -2.48 9.47
CA PHE A 4 -5.99 -2.47 8.73
C PHE A 4 -6.81 -3.74 8.95
N ALA A 5 -6.15 -4.90 9.08
CA ALA A 5 -6.84 -6.15 9.39
C ALA A 5 -7.63 -6.02 10.71
N GLU A 6 -6.98 -5.52 11.76
CA GLU A 6 -7.64 -5.29 13.06
C GLU A 6 -8.75 -4.24 12.94
N LYS A 7 -8.45 -3.11 12.30
CA LYS A 7 -9.37 -1.97 12.16
C LYS A 7 -10.64 -2.32 11.39
N LEU A 8 -10.54 -3.15 10.37
CA LEU A 8 -11.64 -3.50 9.48
C LEU A 8 -12.38 -4.79 9.87
N GLY A 9 -12.04 -5.38 11.03
CA GLY A 9 -12.74 -6.53 11.55
C GLY A 9 -12.20 -7.89 11.09
N TYR A 10 -10.99 -7.93 10.54
CA TYR A 10 -10.30 -9.15 10.11
C TYR A 10 -9.22 -9.58 11.13
N GLY A 11 -9.53 -9.48 12.42
CA GLY A 11 -8.59 -9.81 13.49
C GLY A 11 -8.01 -11.21 13.42
N ASP A 12 -8.78 -12.18 12.93
CA ASP A 12 -8.34 -13.58 12.74
C ASP A 12 -7.36 -13.75 11.58
N GLU A 13 -7.23 -12.73 10.69
CA GLU A 13 -6.38 -12.75 9.50
C GLU A 13 -5.20 -11.76 9.56
N VAL A 14 -4.89 -11.22 10.71
CA VAL A 14 -3.82 -10.20 10.89
C VAL A 14 -2.49 -10.66 10.33
N ASP A 15 -2.11 -11.91 10.56
CA ASP A 15 -0.85 -12.46 10.05
C ASP A 15 -0.89 -12.67 8.54
N PHE A 16 -2.02 -13.07 7.98
CA PHE A 16 -2.20 -13.19 6.54
C PHE A 16 -2.03 -11.82 5.85
N TRP A 17 -2.72 -10.79 6.34
CA TRP A 17 -2.60 -9.43 5.82
C TRP A 17 -1.18 -8.89 5.98
N GLY A 18 -0.53 -9.21 7.10
CA GLY A 18 0.86 -8.84 7.33
C GLY A 18 1.81 -9.48 6.33
N MET A 19 1.58 -10.75 6.00
CA MET A 19 2.40 -11.49 5.02
C MET A 19 2.21 -10.96 3.60
N VAL A 20 0.98 -10.63 3.21
CA VAL A 20 0.69 -9.96 1.94
C VAL A 20 1.46 -8.64 1.83
N GLY A 21 1.43 -7.82 2.88
CA GLY A 21 2.18 -6.56 2.92
C GLY A 21 3.69 -6.75 2.88
N LEU A 22 4.21 -7.81 3.49
CA LEU A 22 5.65 -8.12 3.48
C LEU A 22 6.14 -8.56 2.10
N LEU A 23 5.34 -9.32 1.38
CA LEU A 23 5.75 -9.97 0.12
C LEU A 23 5.35 -9.21 -1.13
N HIS A 24 4.57 -8.12 -1.04
CA HIS A 24 3.99 -7.47 -2.22
C HIS A 24 5.03 -6.98 -3.25
N ASP A 25 6.20 -6.57 -2.79
CA ASP A 25 7.29 -6.08 -3.64
C ASP A 25 8.44 -7.08 -3.82
N ILE A 26 8.19 -8.38 -3.62
CA ILE A 26 9.24 -9.41 -3.62
C ILE A 26 10.10 -9.45 -4.90
N ASP A 27 9.54 -9.03 -6.01
CA ASP A 27 10.22 -9.00 -7.32
C ASP A 27 10.76 -7.63 -7.72
N PHE A 28 10.38 -6.56 -7.01
CA PHE A 28 10.62 -5.18 -7.44
C PHE A 28 12.11 -4.82 -7.54
N GLU A 29 12.92 -5.23 -6.58
CA GLU A 29 14.36 -4.90 -6.56
C GLU A 29 15.12 -5.53 -7.72
N MET A 30 14.79 -6.78 -8.05
CA MET A 30 15.51 -7.54 -9.08
C MET A 30 14.93 -7.38 -10.48
N TRP A 31 13.61 -7.16 -10.58
CA TRP A 31 12.89 -7.08 -11.85
C TRP A 31 11.87 -5.93 -11.87
N PRO A 32 12.30 -4.66 -11.73
CA PRO A 32 11.38 -3.53 -11.65
C PRO A 32 10.48 -3.39 -12.89
N GLU A 33 10.98 -3.74 -14.08
CA GLU A 33 10.23 -3.69 -15.33
C GLU A 33 9.22 -4.85 -15.47
N GLU A 34 9.34 -5.89 -14.66
CA GLU A 34 8.47 -7.06 -14.64
C GLU A 34 7.82 -7.23 -13.26
N HIS A 35 7.69 -6.13 -12.52
CA HIS A 35 7.04 -6.10 -11.22
C HIS A 35 5.62 -6.65 -11.28
N CYS A 36 5.23 -7.43 -10.27
CA CYS A 36 4.00 -8.23 -10.19
C CYS A 36 3.92 -9.41 -11.19
N VAL A 37 4.75 -9.43 -12.23
CA VAL A 37 4.83 -10.56 -13.16
C VAL A 37 5.76 -11.64 -12.63
N LYS A 38 6.96 -11.26 -12.22
CA LYS A 38 7.96 -12.19 -11.65
C LYS A 38 7.58 -12.68 -10.25
N ALA A 39 6.77 -11.94 -9.52
CA ALA A 39 6.26 -12.35 -8.22
C ALA A 39 5.52 -13.70 -8.27
N VAL A 40 4.73 -13.95 -9.32
CA VAL A 40 3.91 -15.16 -9.45
C VAL A 40 4.75 -16.44 -9.39
N PRO A 41 5.72 -16.67 -10.30
CA PRO A 41 6.51 -17.90 -10.23
C PRO A 41 7.35 -18.02 -8.96
N LEU A 42 7.87 -16.90 -8.44
CA LEU A 42 8.63 -16.90 -7.18
C LEU A 42 7.78 -17.39 -6.00
N LEU A 43 6.55 -16.87 -5.89
CA LEU A 43 5.63 -17.22 -4.81
C LEU A 43 5.09 -18.64 -4.96
N GLN A 44 4.82 -19.09 -6.19
CA GLN A 44 4.41 -20.47 -6.48
C GLN A 44 5.50 -21.46 -6.11
N GLU A 45 6.74 -21.21 -6.48
CA GLU A 45 7.89 -22.04 -6.14
C GLU A 45 8.11 -22.11 -4.62
N ALA A 46 7.84 -21.04 -3.91
CA ALA A 46 7.89 -20.98 -2.45
C ALA A 46 6.69 -21.67 -1.76
N GLY A 47 5.72 -22.18 -2.52
CA GLY A 47 4.54 -22.86 -1.98
C GLY A 47 3.50 -21.94 -1.36
N VAL A 48 3.49 -20.66 -1.76
CA VAL A 48 2.50 -19.68 -1.30
C VAL A 48 1.14 -19.97 -1.93
N GLU A 49 0.08 -19.93 -1.12
CA GLU A 49 -1.28 -20.22 -1.59
C GLU A 49 -1.79 -19.18 -2.60
N GLU A 50 -2.64 -19.62 -3.52
CA GLU A 50 -3.17 -18.78 -4.63
C GLU A 50 -3.89 -17.52 -4.14
N ARG A 51 -4.64 -17.59 -3.03
CA ARG A 51 -5.31 -16.43 -2.43
C ARG A 51 -4.31 -15.32 -2.06
N MET A 52 -3.16 -15.70 -1.51
CA MET A 52 -2.11 -14.75 -1.14
C MET A 52 -1.41 -14.18 -2.38
N ILE A 53 -1.14 -15.03 -3.37
CA ILE A 53 -0.54 -14.59 -4.64
C ILE A 53 -1.46 -13.59 -5.34
N HIS A 54 -2.76 -13.87 -5.43
CA HIS A 54 -3.74 -12.96 -6.00
C HIS A 54 -3.75 -11.62 -5.26
N ALA A 55 -3.77 -11.66 -3.93
CA ALA A 55 -3.74 -10.45 -3.11
C ALA A 55 -2.48 -9.61 -3.37
N ILE A 56 -1.32 -10.26 -3.45
CA ILE A 56 -0.04 -9.59 -3.73
C ILE A 56 -0.06 -8.95 -5.10
N VAL A 57 -0.41 -9.71 -6.13
CA VAL A 57 -0.32 -9.26 -7.54
C VAL A 57 -1.35 -8.19 -7.87
N SER A 58 -2.50 -8.18 -7.20
CA SER A 58 -3.58 -7.22 -7.44
C SER A 58 -3.17 -5.75 -7.21
N HIS A 59 -2.11 -5.49 -6.42
CA HIS A 59 -1.65 -4.10 -6.25
C HIS A 59 -1.03 -3.52 -7.52
N GLY A 60 -0.65 -4.35 -8.47
CA GLY A 60 -0.19 -3.93 -9.80
C GLY A 60 -1.31 -3.67 -10.83
N TYR A 61 -2.57 -3.76 -10.43
CA TYR A 61 -3.71 -3.52 -11.32
C TYR A 61 -3.60 -2.16 -12.04
N GLY A 62 -3.80 -2.20 -13.35
CA GLY A 62 -3.66 -1.02 -14.21
C GLY A 62 -2.22 -0.64 -14.57
N LEU A 63 -1.21 -1.19 -13.87
CA LEU A 63 0.20 -0.98 -14.15
C LEU A 63 0.83 -2.16 -14.89
N THR A 64 0.37 -3.38 -14.57
CA THR A 64 0.81 -4.60 -15.25
C THR A 64 -0.36 -5.26 -15.96
N PRO A 65 -0.14 -5.81 -17.19
CA PRO A 65 -1.22 -6.39 -18.00
C PRO A 65 -1.88 -7.63 -17.38
N THR A 66 -1.18 -8.30 -16.48
CA THR A 66 -1.60 -9.58 -15.89
C THR A 66 -2.20 -9.45 -14.50
N ALA A 67 -2.14 -8.28 -13.89
CA ALA A 67 -2.67 -8.07 -12.56
C ALA A 67 -4.21 -8.00 -12.57
N ALA A 68 -4.84 -8.84 -11.75
CA ALA A 68 -6.28 -8.81 -11.55
C ALA A 68 -6.71 -7.56 -10.76
N GLU A 69 -7.94 -7.11 -11.00
CA GLU A 69 -8.53 -6.02 -10.22
C GLU A 69 -8.66 -6.42 -8.75
N PRO A 70 -8.31 -5.52 -7.80
CA PRO A 70 -8.56 -5.77 -6.38
C PRO A 70 -10.04 -6.04 -6.11
N ASP A 71 -10.34 -7.19 -5.54
CA ASP A 71 -11.70 -7.65 -5.24
C ASP A 71 -11.98 -7.65 -3.73
N HIS A 72 -11.10 -8.28 -2.95
CA HIS A 72 -11.23 -8.33 -1.50
C HIS A 72 -10.81 -7.00 -0.87
N GLU A 73 -11.42 -6.63 0.28
CA GLU A 73 -11.09 -5.38 1.01
C GLU A 73 -9.61 -5.27 1.32
N MET A 74 -8.94 -6.38 1.69
CA MET A 74 -7.49 -6.44 1.88
C MET A 74 -6.70 -5.97 0.65
N GLU A 75 -7.11 -6.40 -0.53
CA GLU A 75 -6.47 -6.05 -1.79
C GLU A 75 -6.67 -4.58 -2.14
N LYS A 76 -7.87 -4.06 -1.87
CA LYS A 76 -8.19 -2.64 -2.02
C LYS A 76 -7.38 -1.75 -1.07
N VAL A 77 -7.17 -2.21 0.16
CA VAL A 77 -6.31 -1.53 1.14
C VAL A 77 -4.86 -1.50 0.66
N LEU A 78 -4.31 -2.62 0.23
CA LEU A 78 -2.95 -2.68 -0.30
C LEU A 78 -2.79 -1.75 -1.50
N PHE A 79 -3.69 -1.82 -2.47
CA PHE A 79 -3.71 -0.97 -3.66
C PHE A 79 -3.76 0.52 -3.31
N ALA A 80 -4.60 0.90 -2.35
CA ALA A 80 -4.78 2.29 -1.93
C ALA A 80 -3.59 2.85 -1.14
N CYS A 81 -2.92 2.01 -0.33
CA CYS A 81 -1.90 2.44 0.62
C CYS A 81 -0.48 2.34 0.09
N ASP A 82 -0.19 1.49 -0.88
CA ASP A 82 1.16 1.23 -1.37
C ASP A 82 1.86 2.54 -1.78
N GLU A 83 1.39 3.21 -2.80
CA GLU A 83 1.93 4.50 -3.26
C GLU A 83 1.86 5.59 -2.18
N LEU A 84 0.81 5.58 -1.36
CA LEU A 84 0.59 6.57 -0.31
C LEU A 84 1.61 6.45 0.81
N THR A 85 2.01 5.25 1.19
CA THR A 85 3.07 5.06 2.21
C THR A 85 4.39 5.66 1.77
N GLY A 86 4.72 5.55 0.49
CA GLY A 86 5.89 6.20 -0.10
C GLY A 86 5.83 7.72 0.00
N LEU A 87 4.69 8.32 -0.32
CA LEU A 87 4.48 9.77 -0.23
C LEU A 87 4.55 10.26 1.23
N ILE A 88 3.90 9.57 2.15
CA ILE A 88 3.92 9.92 3.58
C ILE A 88 5.32 9.75 4.16
N GLY A 89 6.02 8.66 3.82
CA GLY A 89 7.39 8.42 4.25
C GLY A 89 8.35 9.51 3.78
N ALA A 90 8.28 9.89 2.50
CA ALA A 90 9.06 11.00 1.96
C ALA A 90 8.74 12.33 2.68
N ALA A 91 7.47 12.59 2.98
CA ALA A 91 7.07 13.78 3.72
C ALA A 91 7.60 13.78 5.16
N ALA A 92 7.58 12.63 5.82
CA ALA A 92 8.12 12.46 7.18
C ALA A 92 9.63 12.77 7.23
N LEU A 93 10.40 12.27 6.27
CA LEU A 93 11.84 12.51 6.20
C LEU A 93 12.22 13.99 6.04
N MET A 94 11.33 14.82 5.49
CA MET A 94 11.52 16.27 5.37
C MET A 94 11.19 17.05 6.64
N ARG A 95 10.57 16.41 7.63
CA ARG A 95 10.25 17.03 8.91
C ARG A 95 11.47 17.07 9.83
N PRO A 96 11.55 18.01 10.77
CA PRO A 96 12.63 18.00 11.78
C PRO A 96 12.65 16.73 12.61
N SER A 97 11.47 16.18 12.92
CA SER A 97 11.31 14.90 13.66
C SER A 97 11.73 13.67 12.86
N LYS A 98 11.69 13.76 11.52
CA LYS A 98 11.86 12.62 10.60
C LYS A 98 10.93 11.44 10.91
N SER A 99 9.75 11.72 11.46
CA SER A 99 8.81 10.75 12.00
C SER A 99 7.39 11.01 11.48
N VAL A 100 6.57 9.97 11.42
CA VAL A 100 5.13 10.07 11.14
C VAL A 100 4.32 10.35 12.43
N GLN A 101 4.96 10.28 13.62
CA GLN A 101 4.26 10.45 14.89
C GLN A 101 3.60 11.83 15.05
N ASP A 102 4.22 12.87 14.52
CA ASP A 102 3.72 14.24 14.54
C ASP A 102 3.10 14.69 13.21
N MET A 103 2.90 13.74 12.26
CA MET A 103 2.30 14.02 10.95
C MET A 103 0.80 14.23 11.08
N GLU A 104 0.28 15.23 10.39
CA GLU A 104 -1.16 15.50 10.31
C GLU A 104 -1.67 15.34 8.87
N VAL A 105 -2.96 15.04 8.73
CA VAL A 105 -3.63 14.89 7.42
C VAL A 105 -3.40 16.12 6.52
N LYS A 106 -3.47 17.32 7.07
CA LYS A 106 -3.26 18.56 6.29
C LYS A 106 -1.87 18.64 5.65
N SER A 107 -0.85 18.09 6.33
CA SER A 107 0.52 18.04 5.80
C SER A 107 0.63 17.08 4.62
N VAL A 108 0.02 15.90 4.74
CA VAL A 108 -0.06 14.92 3.65
C VAL A 108 -0.83 15.50 2.46
N LYS A 109 -1.97 16.11 2.72
CA LYS A 109 -2.82 16.74 1.70
C LYS A 109 -2.08 17.82 0.90
N LYS A 110 -1.27 18.64 1.58
CA LYS A 110 -0.41 19.63 0.93
C LYS A 110 0.62 18.98 0.01
N LYS A 111 1.30 17.93 0.48
CA LYS A 111 2.29 17.19 -0.32
C LYS A 111 1.64 16.41 -1.46
N PHE A 112 0.47 15.86 -1.26
CA PHE A 112 -0.31 15.18 -2.29
C PHE A 112 -0.66 16.11 -3.47
N LYS A 113 -0.98 17.37 -3.20
CA LYS A 113 -1.28 18.39 -4.22
C LYS A 113 -0.04 18.89 -4.96
N ASP A 114 1.13 18.78 -4.36
CA ASP A 114 2.40 19.15 -4.98
C ASP A 114 2.87 18.03 -5.91
N LYS A 115 2.59 18.16 -7.20
CA LYS A 115 2.92 17.14 -8.22
C LYS A 115 4.42 16.88 -8.39
N LYS A 116 5.28 17.79 -7.94
CA LYS A 116 6.74 17.64 -8.01
C LYS A 116 7.27 16.85 -6.81
N PHE A 117 6.55 16.87 -5.70
CA PHE A 117 6.95 16.16 -4.50
C PHE A 117 6.61 14.67 -4.64
N ALA A 118 7.60 13.80 -4.39
CA ALA A 118 7.46 12.34 -4.53
C ALA A 118 6.73 11.99 -5.84
N ALA A 119 7.25 12.48 -6.96
CA ALA A 119 6.60 12.39 -8.27
C ALA A 119 6.42 10.94 -8.75
N GLY A 120 7.20 9.99 -8.23
CA GLY A 120 7.07 8.56 -8.49
C GLY A 120 5.83 7.92 -7.84
N CYS A 121 5.23 8.58 -6.83
CA CYS A 121 4.02 8.09 -6.18
C CYS A 121 2.78 8.53 -6.99
N SER A 122 2.07 7.57 -7.56
CA SER A 122 0.90 7.84 -8.41
C SER A 122 -0.30 8.36 -7.61
N ARG A 123 -0.65 9.64 -7.82
CA ARG A 123 -1.85 10.23 -7.21
C ARG A 123 -3.13 9.60 -7.72
N ASP A 124 -3.14 9.17 -8.98
CA ASP A 124 -4.31 8.53 -9.59
C ASP A 124 -4.58 7.17 -8.98
N VAL A 125 -3.55 6.36 -8.72
CA VAL A 125 -3.68 5.08 -8.00
C VAL A 125 -4.22 5.31 -6.59
N ILE A 126 -3.72 6.31 -5.87
CA ILE A 126 -4.18 6.64 -4.52
C ILE A 126 -5.67 7.04 -4.53
N ARG A 127 -6.09 7.88 -5.48
CA ARG A 127 -7.51 8.26 -5.64
C ARG A 127 -8.38 7.06 -5.98
N GLN A 128 -7.94 6.24 -6.94
CA GLN A 128 -8.65 5.04 -7.35
C GLN A 128 -8.80 4.06 -6.17
N GLY A 129 -7.76 3.88 -5.36
CA GLY A 129 -7.80 3.05 -4.16
C GLY A 129 -8.81 3.55 -3.12
N ALA A 130 -8.87 4.86 -2.89
CA ALA A 130 -9.88 5.47 -2.01
C ALA A 130 -11.29 5.21 -2.54
N GLU A 131 -11.52 5.36 -3.84
CA GLU A 131 -12.81 5.07 -4.47
C GLU A 131 -13.21 3.60 -4.33
N MET A 132 -12.27 2.66 -4.53
CA MET A 132 -12.52 1.23 -4.35
C MET A 132 -12.95 0.89 -2.92
N LEU A 133 -12.39 1.58 -1.92
CA LEU A 133 -12.74 1.42 -0.51
C LEU A 133 -14.02 2.18 -0.12
N GLY A 134 -14.50 3.08 -0.96
CA GLY A 134 -15.59 3.99 -0.61
C GLY A 134 -15.19 5.01 0.46
N TRP A 135 -13.90 5.39 0.51
CA TRP A 135 -13.36 6.34 1.48
C TRP A 135 -13.05 7.68 0.84
N GLU A 136 -13.30 8.76 1.60
CA GLU A 136 -12.74 10.06 1.28
C GLU A 136 -11.22 10.03 1.40
N LEU A 137 -10.52 10.84 0.59
CA LEU A 137 -9.04 10.91 0.63
C LEU A 137 -8.51 11.27 2.01
N ASP A 138 -9.16 12.18 2.72
CA ASP A 138 -8.73 12.58 4.05
C ASP A 138 -8.78 11.40 5.04
N LYS A 139 -9.79 10.54 4.93
CA LYS A 139 -9.87 9.29 5.71
C LYS A 139 -8.74 8.33 5.34
N LEU A 140 -8.46 8.13 4.05
CA LEU A 140 -7.35 7.27 3.62
C LEU A 140 -6.01 7.79 4.16
N PHE A 141 -5.77 9.09 4.11
CA PHE A 141 -4.56 9.70 4.65
C PHE A 141 -4.45 9.48 6.15
N GLU A 142 -5.51 9.73 6.91
CA GLU A 142 -5.55 9.55 8.36
C GLU A 142 -5.26 8.11 8.77
N GLU A 143 -5.98 7.16 8.20
CA GLU A 143 -5.81 5.73 8.53
C GLU A 143 -4.43 5.21 8.13
N THR A 144 -3.87 5.69 7.02
CA THR A 144 -2.51 5.31 6.60
C THR A 144 -1.45 5.89 7.54
N ILE A 145 -1.60 7.15 7.98
CA ILE A 145 -0.72 7.74 9.01
C ILE A 145 -0.77 6.91 10.29
N LEU A 146 -1.97 6.58 10.78
CA LEU A 146 -2.15 5.78 11.99
C LEU A 146 -1.50 4.40 11.85
N ALA A 147 -1.69 3.74 10.70
CA ALA A 147 -1.04 2.46 10.41
C ALA A 147 0.49 2.58 10.43
N MET A 148 1.06 3.61 9.81
CA MET A 148 2.51 3.83 9.78
C MET A 148 3.08 4.14 11.16
N ARG A 149 2.34 4.83 12.03
CA ARG A 149 2.75 5.09 13.42
C ARG A 149 2.96 3.80 14.21
N THR A 150 2.20 2.74 13.91
CA THR A 150 2.38 1.44 14.58
C THR A 150 3.69 0.75 14.20
N CYS A 151 4.30 1.14 13.08
CA CYS A 151 5.55 0.57 12.58
C CYS A 151 6.79 1.33 13.06
N GLU A 152 6.66 2.59 13.48
CA GLU A 152 7.75 3.35 14.07
C GLU A 152 7.96 2.96 15.55
N LYS A 153 9.20 2.61 15.87
CA LYS A 153 9.63 2.29 17.26
C LYS A 153 10.19 3.51 17.95
#